data_5eec4ead9566e7b6fca20d6a227acb59
#
_entry.id   5eec4ead9566e7b6fca20d6a227acb59
#
_cell.length_a   1.000
_cell.length_b   1.000
_cell.length_c   1.000
_cell.angle_alpha   90.00
_cell.angle_beta   90.00
_cell.angle_gamma   90.00
#
_symmetry.space_group_name_H-M   'P 1'
#
loop_
_entity.id
_entity.type
_entity.pdbx_description
1 polymer ?
#
loop_
_entity_poly.entity_id
_entity_poly.type
_entity_poly.pdbx_seq_one_letter_code
_entity_poly.pdbx_strand_id
1 'polypeptide(L)'
;MKITKERLLQIVNEEIATFSAKKLNEATRSTIAIEDKNGKVRGTYIHSDGYLDGVGEVLAKHYKDKKKIEKLLDLGKAGISALYKSIDGGDDHSFNSPEKGETIFYGRDRGEDNDMTSQFKDRDAFATGHSEEFAYMYSMKDKKWYS
;
A
#
# COMPACT_ATOMS: atom_id res chain seq x y z
N MET A 1 -19.69 -19.61 -29.17
CA MET A 1 -20.06 -18.39 -29.90
C MET A 1 -18.81 -17.74 -30.47
N LYS A 2 -18.88 -17.40 -31.74
CA LYS A 2 -17.72 -16.79 -32.41
C LYS A 2 -17.76 -15.27 -32.18
N ILE A 3 -16.71 -14.72 -31.56
CA ILE A 3 -16.62 -13.31 -31.24
C ILE A 3 -15.87 -12.59 -32.38
N THR A 4 -16.44 -11.54 -32.94
CA THR A 4 -15.77 -10.72 -33.94
C THR A 4 -14.70 -9.83 -33.28
N LYS A 5 -13.76 -9.33 -34.07
CA LYS A 5 -12.72 -8.43 -33.57
C LYS A 5 -13.32 -7.16 -32.96
N GLU A 6 -14.31 -6.58 -33.60
CA GLU A 6 -15.02 -5.39 -33.12
C GLU A 6 -15.71 -5.66 -31.79
N ARG A 7 -16.38 -6.81 -31.66
CA ARG A 7 -17.06 -7.18 -30.41
C ARG A 7 -16.06 -7.45 -29.31
N LEU A 8 -14.94 -8.07 -29.61
CA LEU A 8 -13.88 -8.30 -28.63
C LEU A 8 -13.30 -6.99 -28.11
N LEU A 9 -13.01 -6.04 -28.99
CA LEU A 9 -12.54 -4.70 -28.59
C LEU A 9 -13.56 -3.97 -27.73
N GLN A 10 -14.84 -4.07 -28.06
CA GLN A 10 -15.91 -3.48 -27.26
C GLN A 10 -15.95 -4.09 -25.86
N ILE A 11 -15.86 -5.41 -25.73
CA ILE A 11 -15.86 -6.10 -24.44
C ILE A 11 -14.66 -5.66 -23.60
N VAL A 12 -13.46 -5.59 -24.19
CA VAL A 12 -12.25 -5.13 -23.48
C VAL A 12 -12.42 -3.69 -22.99
N ASN A 13 -12.97 -2.80 -23.81
CA ASN A 13 -13.22 -1.42 -23.41
C ASN A 13 -14.24 -1.31 -22.29
N GLU A 14 -15.31 -2.12 -22.33
CA GLU A 14 -16.33 -2.20 -21.27
C GLU A 14 -15.70 -2.69 -19.97
N GLU A 15 -14.86 -3.72 -20.03
CA GLU A 15 -14.16 -4.25 -18.86
C GLU A 15 -13.19 -3.23 -18.26
N ILE A 16 -12.45 -2.51 -19.09
CA ILE A 16 -11.55 -1.44 -18.64
C ILE A 16 -12.34 -0.34 -17.94
N ALA A 17 -13.44 0.11 -18.53
CA ALA A 17 -14.30 1.13 -17.94
C ALA A 17 -14.88 0.66 -16.61
N THR A 18 -15.37 -0.59 -16.54
CA THR A 18 -15.91 -1.18 -15.31
C THR A 18 -14.82 -1.29 -14.24
N PHE A 19 -13.62 -1.74 -14.61
CA PHE A 19 -12.49 -1.84 -13.69
C PHE A 19 -12.08 -0.46 -13.15
N SER A 20 -12.05 0.57 -13.99
CA SER A 20 -11.73 1.93 -13.56
C SER A 20 -12.81 2.49 -12.62
N ALA A 21 -14.08 2.26 -12.92
CA ALA A 21 -15.18 2.66 -12.05
C ALA A 21 -15.12 1.94 -10.70
N LYS A 22 -14.77 0.65 -10.71
CA LYS A 22 -14.59 -0.16 -9.52
C LYS A 22 -13.45 0.36 -8.66
N LYS A 23 -12.32 0.76 -9.25
CA LYS A 23 -11.20 1.40 -8.54
C LYS A 23 -11.61 2.71 -7.84
N LEU A 24 -12.54 3.47 -8.42
CA LEU A 24 -13.04 4.70 -7.80
C LEU A 24 -13.96 4.43 -6.60
N ASN A 25 -14.64 3.29 -6.59
CA ASN A 25 -15.64 2.94 -5.57
C ASN A 25 -15.16 1.93 -4.55
N GLU A 26 -14.19 1.10 -4.92
CA GLU A 26 -13.62 0.04 -4.07
C GLU A 26 -12.13 0.26 -3.90
N ALA A 27 -11.67 0.16 -2.66
CA ALA A 27 -10.25 0.28 -2.36
C ALA A 27 -9.49 -0.95 -2.86
N THR A 28 -8.35 -0.72 -3.52
CA THR A 28 -7.37 -1.77 -3.78
C THR A 28 -6.40 -1.81 -2.62
N ARG A 29 -6.50 -2.86 -1.83
CA ARG A 29 -5.77 -3.01 -0.57
C ARG A 29 -4.40 -3.61 -0.78
N SER A 30 -3.47 -3.25 0.08
CA SER A 30 -2.13 -3.82 0.07
C SER A 30 -1.57 -3.94 1.48
N THR A 31 -0.50 -4.72 1.60
CA THR A 31 0.31 -4.79 2.80
C THR A 31 1.70 -4.28 2.48
N ILE A 32 2.21 -3.38 3.30
CA ILE A 32 3.63 -3.00 3.26
C ILE A 32 4.34 -3.60 4.46
N ALA A 33 5.59 -4.00 4.28
CA ALA A 33 6.33 -4.69 5.32
C ALA A 33 7.81 -4.34 5.31
N ILE A 34 8.48 -4.61 6.43
CA ILE A 34 9.92 -4.55 6.57
C ILE A 34 10.43 -5.94 6.99
N GLU A 35 11.43 -6.43 6.28
CA GLU A 35 12.24 -7.56 6.72
C GLU A 35 13.45 -7.01 7.47
N ASP A 36 13.60 -7.38 8.74
CA ASP A 36 14.74 -6.94 9.53
C ASP A 36 16.00 -7.77 9.21
N LYS A 37 17.12 -7.43 9.85
CA LYS A 37 18.39 -8.13 9.63
C LYS A 37 18.39 -9.58 10.07
N ASN A 38 17.45 -9.96 10.93
CA ASN A 38 17.27 -11.34 11.41
C ASN A 38 16.31 -12.14 10.52
N GLY A 39 15.73 -11.52 9.51
CA GLY A 39 14.81 -12.15 8.59
C GLY A 39 13.35 -12.14 9.02
N LYS A 40 13.04 -11.57 10.18
CA LYS A 40 11.65 -11.40 10.62
C LYS A 40 11.00 -10.28 9.86
N VAL A 41 9.71 -10.46 9.55
CA VAL A 41 8.94 -9.51 8.75
C VAL A 41 7.79 -8.95 9.58
N ARG A 42 7.65 -7.63 9.58
CA ARG A 42 6.48 -6.96 10.15
C ARG A 42 5.82 -6.10 9.07
N GLY A 43 4.51 -6.11 9.04
CA GLY A 43 3.76 -5.39 8.02
C GLY A 43 2.58 -4.64 8.57
N THR A 44 2.02 -3.77 7.76
CA THR A 44 0.77 -3.09 8.05
C THR A 44 -0.06 -2.90 6.79
N TYR A 45 -1.30 -2.52 6.99
CA TYR A 45 -2.35 -2.42 5.98
C TYR A 45 -2.39 -1.04 5.33
N ILE A 46 -2.55 -1.04 3.99
CA ILE A 46 -2.87 0.17 3.22
C ILE A 46 -4.20 -0.05 2.52
N HIS A 47 -5.13 0.90 2.70
CA HIS A 47 -6.49 0.79 2.18
C HIS A 47 -6.62 1.12 0.70
N SER A 48 -5.90 2.15 0.21
CA SER A 48 -6.12 2.70 -1.13
C SER A 48 -4.92 2.49 -2.06
N ASP A 49 -5.23 2.32 -3.35
CA ASP A 49 -4.26 2.35 -4.46
C ASP A 49 -3.10 1.37 -4.32
N GLY A 50 -3.38 0.18 -3.79
CA GLY A 50 -2.37 -0.84 -3.49
C GLY A 50 -1.66 -1.48 -4.69
N TYR A 51 -2.06 -1.19 -5.91
CA TYR A 51 -1.48 -1.77 -7.13
C TYR A 51 -0.07 -1.23 -7.40
N LEU A 52 0.65 -1.89 -8.32
CA LEU A 52 2.07 -1.58 -8.59
C LEU A 52 2.32 -0.14 -9.02
N ASP A 53 1.47 0.43 -9.84
CA ASP A 53 1.59 1.83 -10.29
C ASP A 53 0.93 2.83 -9.34
N GLY A 54 0.51 2.37 -8.18
CA GLY A 54 0.07 3.18 -7.06
C GLY A 54 1.07 3.12 -5.91
N VAL A 55 0.76 2.35 -4.88
CA VAL A 55 1.64 2.16 -3.71
C VAL A 55 3.03 1.70 -4.12
N GLY A 56 3.14 0.74 -5.04
CA GLY A 56 4.44 0.23 -5.48
C GLY A 56 5.34 1.33 -6.04
N GLU A 57 4.80 2.19 -6.88
CA GLU A 57 5.56 3.30 -7.47
C GLU A 57 5.97 4.34 -6.43
N VAL A 58 5.07 4.69 -5.52
CA VAL A 58 5.37 5.64 -4.44
C VAL A 58 6.49 5.12 -3.55
N LEU A 59 6.43 3.85 -3.16
CA LEU A 59 7.49 3.22 -2.36
C LEU A 59 8.83 3.24 -3.08
N ALA A 60 8.85 2.83 -4.35
CA ALA A 60 10.08 2.78 -5.13
C ALA A 60 10.73 4.15 -5.33
N LYS A 61 9.93 5.20 -5.50
CA LYS A 61 10.43 6.56 -5.77
C LYS A 61 10.76 7.35 -4.52
N HIS A 62 9.99 7.20 -3.45
CA HIS A 62 10.04 8.13 -2.31
C HIS A 62 10.43 7.49 -0.98
N TYR A 63 10.48 6.17 -0.89
CA TYR A 63 10.77 5.45 0.34
C TYR A 63 12.04 4.61 0.17
N LYS A 64 13.18 5.29 0.12
CA LYS A 64 14.51 4.66 -0.04
C LYS A 64 15.33 4.69 1.23
N ASP A 65 15.00 5.58 2.16
CA ASP A 65 15.69 5.69 3.43
C ASP A 65 15.06 4.77 4.47
N LYS A 66 15.88 3.91 5.06
CA LYS A 66 15.48 2.96 6.08
C LYS A 66 14.71 3.62 7.23
N LYS A 67 15.20 4.77 7.72
CA LYS A 67 14.57 5.49 8.85
C LYS A 67 13.17 5.97 8.48
N LYS A 68 13.01 6.48 7.27
CA LYS A 68 11.70 6.91 6.76
C LYS A 68 10.74 5.73 6.66
N ILE A 69 11.22 4.58 6.18
CA ILE A 69 10.42 3.36 6.04
C ILE A 69 10.00 2.83 7.42
N GLU A 70 10.91 2.79 8.38
CA GLU A 70 10.59 2.39 9.75
C GLU A 70 9.54 3.32 10.37
N LYS A 71 9.69 4.63 10.19
CA LYS A 71 8.72 5.62 10.67
C LYS A 71 7.36 5.44 10.01
N LEU A 72 7.33 5.12 8.73
CA LEU A 72 6.10 4.82 8.00
C LEU A 72 5.35 3.65 8.65
N LEU A 73 6.04 2.56 8.95
CA LEU A 73 5.44 1.40 9.60
C LEU A 73 4.96 1.73 11.02
N ASP A 74 5.74 2.50 11.77
CA ASP A 74 5.37 2.89 13.13
C ASP A 74 4.14 3.80 13.16
N LEU A 75 4.08 4.81 12.29
CA LEU A 75 2.90 5.67 12.14
C LEU A 75 1.69 4.90 11.60
N GLY A 76 1.95 3.88 10.81
CA GLY A 76 0.93 3.04 10.19
C GLY A 76 0.42 1.91 11.05
N LYS A 77 0.69 1.87 12.35
CA LYS A 77 0.27 0.79 13.24
C LYS A 77 -1.24 0.54 13.20
N ALA A 78 -2.05 1.59 13.13
CA ALA A 78 -3.51 1.48 13.00
C ALA A 78 -3.97 1.39 11.55
N GLY A 79 -3.05 1.21 10.61
CA GLY A 79 -3.32 1.17 9.18
C GLY A 79 -3.07 2.50 8.49
N ILE A 80 -2.95 2.44 7.19
CA ILE A 80 -2.74 3.60 6.32
C ILE A 80 -3.93 3.70 5.36
N SER A 81 -4.55 4.87 5.32
CA SER A 81 -5.66 5.11 4.39
C SER A 81 -5.16 5.28 2.96
N ALA A 82 -4.17 6.15 2.77
CA ALA A 82 -3.56 6.40 1.47
C ALA A 82 -2.09 6.78 1.64
N LEU A 83 -1.24 6.18 0.82
CA LEU A 83 0.21 6.42 0.84
C LEU A 83 0.59 7.47 -0.20
N TYR A 84 1.33 8.48 0.26
CA TYR A 84 1.92 9.50 -0.61
C TYR A 84 3.39 9.70 -0.25
N LYS A 85 4.06 10.65 -0.91
CA LYS A 85 5.51 10.83 -0.80
C LYS A 85 6.00 11.29 0.58
N SER A 86 5.18 11.99 1.35
CA SER A 86 5.55 12.54 2.65
C SER A 86 4.79 11.87 3.79
N ILE A 87 5.46 11.72 4.93
CA ILE A 87 4.86 11.22 6.16
C ILE A 87 4.87 12.26 7.27
N ASP A 88 5.27 13.49 6.96
CA ASP A 88 5.47 14.52 7.98
C ASP A 88 4.16 15.14 8.47
N GLY A 89 3.11 15.05 7.66
CA GLY A 89 1.84 15.71 7.93
C GLY A 89 1.89 17.16 7.49
N GLY A 90 1.60 18.06 8.33
CA GLY A 90 1.58 19.47 8.06
C GLY A 90 0.62 20.13 9.03
N ASP A 91 0.70 21.45 9.18
CA ASP A 91 -0.08 22.17 10.17
C ASP A 91 -1.59 22.08 9.90
N ASP A 92 -1.97 22.04 8.62
CA ASP A 92 -3.38 22.00 8.20
C ASP A 92 -3.84 20.61 7.75
N HIS A 93 -2.97 19.59 7.86
CA HIS A 93 -3.29 18.24 7.44
C HIS A 93 -4.24 17.56 8.41
N SER A 94 -5.31 16.95 7.89
CA SER A 94 -6.23 16.13 8.67
C SER A 94 -6.76 14.97 7.82
N PHE A 95 -7.42 14.02 8.44
CA PHE A 95 -8.01 12.88 7.74
C PHE A 95 -9.06 13.32 6.71
N ASN A 96 -9.92 14.25 7.07
CA ASN A 96 -11.00 14.73 6.21
C ASN A 96 -10.57 15.85 5.26
N SER A 97 -9.44 16.48 5.52
CA SER A 97 -8.91 17.58 4.70
C SER A 97 -7.38 17.41 4.58
N PRO A 98 -6.92 16.39 3.86
CA PRO A 98 -5.49 16.09 3.78
C PRO A 98 -4.76 17.10 2.91
N GLU A 99 -3.53 17.42 3.31
CA GLU A 99 -2.62 18.18 2.47
C GLU A 99 -2.12 17.32 1.31
N LYS A 100 -1.94 17.93 0.16
CA LYS A 100 -1.46 17.27 -1.04
C LYS A 100 -0.07 16.65 -0.81
N GLY A 101 0.07 15.38 -1.17
CA GLY A 101 1.33 14.65 -1.04
C GLY A 101 1.61 14.10 0.35
N GLU A 102 0.70 14.29 1.30
CA GLU A 102 0.84 13.78 2.65
C GLU A 102 0.12 12.44 2.81
N THR A 103 0.83 11.46 3.37
CA THR A 103 0.25 10.15 3.70
C THR A 103 -0.81 10.30 4.77
N ILE A 104 -1.91 9.58 4.62
CA ILE A 104 -3.06 9.65 5.52
C ILE A 104 -3.06 8.40 6.40
N PHE A 105 -2.89 8.59 7.70
CA PHE A 105 -2.84 7.52 8.69
C PHE A 105 -4.13 7.48 9.51
N TYR A 106 -4.67 6.29 9.72
CA TYR A 106 -5.86 6.13 10.57
C TYR A 106 -5.59 6.51 12.03
N GLY A 107 -4.39 6.21 12.53
CA GLY A 107 -4.02 6.56 13.90
C GLY A 107 -3.77 8.06 14.10
N ARG A 108 -2.74 8.58 13.45
CA ARG A 108 -2.33 9.99 13.60
C ARG A 108 -3.42 10.98 13.19
N ASP A 109 -4.07 10.71 12.05
CA ASP A 109 -4.93 11.70 11.41
C ASP A 109 -6.41 11.54 11.78
N ARG A 110 -6.81 10.38 12.32
CA ARG A 110 -8.21 10.12 12.72
C ARG A 110 -8.37 9.64 14.17
N GLY A 111 -7.27 9.39 14.88
CA GLY A 111 -7.30 8.99 16.28
C GLY A 111 -7.67 7.53 16.54
N GLU A 112 -7.56 6.67 15.53
CA GLU A 112 -7.81 5.24 15.71
C GLU A 112 -6.63 4.58 16.42
N ASP A 113 -6.92 3.62 17.29
CA ASP A 113 -5.91 2.89 18.08
C ASP A 113 -5.88 1.38 17.80
N ASN A 114 -6.58 0.94 16.76
CA ASN A 114 -6.55 -0.46 16.33
C ASN A 114 -5.15 -0.87 15.91
N ASP A 115 -4.79 -2.12 16.19
CA ASP A 115 -3.52 -2.68 15.73
C ASP A 115 -3.75 -3.44 14.43
N MET A 116 -3.30 -2.87 13.32
CA MET A 116 -3.39 -3.45 11.98
C MET A 116 -2.08 -4.08 11.53
N THR A 117 -1.12 -4.24 12.44
CA THR A 117 0.16 -4.85 12.12
C THR A 117 0.08 -6.36 12.08
N SER A 118 0.95 -6.96 11.27
CA SER A 118 1.12 -8.41 11.18
C SER A 118 2.60 -8.74 11.28
N GLN A 119 2.90 -9.93 11.81
CA GLN A 119 4.28 -10.39 11.96
C GLN A 119 4.42 -11.77 11.34
N PHE A 120 5.55 -11.98 10.68
CA PHE A 120 5.87 -13.23 10.00
C PHE A 120 7.29 -13.63 10.38
N LYS A 121 7.53 -14.94 10.49
CA LYS A 121 8.84 -15.47 10.90
C LYS A 121 9.93 -15.22 9.85
N ASP A 122 9.56 -15.13 8.57
CA ASP A 122 10.47 -14.91 7.46
C ASP A 122 9.71 -14.41 6.22
N ARG A 123 10.45 -14.11 5.14
CA ARG A 123 9.85 -13.60 3.90
C ARG A 123 8.95 -14.61 3.19
N ASP A 124 9.23 -15.90 3.31
CA ASP A 124 8.38 -16.94 2.70
C ASP A 124 7.03 -16.99 3.41
N ALA A 125 7.01 -16.91 4.73
CA ALA A 125 5.78 -16.82 5.50
C ALA A 125 4.98 -15.56 5.16
N PHE A 126 5.66 -14.43 4.93
CA PHE A 126 5.02 -13.20 4.48
C PHE A 126 4.42 -13.38 3.07
N ALA A 127 5.20 -13.92 2.14
CA ALA A 127 4.77 -14.08 0.75
C ALA A 127 3.50 -14.94 0.61
N THR A 128 3.34 -15.93 1.50
CA THR A 128 2.18 -16.85 1.46
C THR A 128 1.09 -16.50 2.46
N GLY A 129 1.39 -15.66 3.46
CA GLY A 129 0.51 -15.38 4.58
C GLY A 129 -0.17 -14.02 4.59
N HIS A 130 0.23 -13.08 3.71
CA HIS A 130 -0.46 -11.80 3.62
C HIS A 130 -1.86 -11.99 3.03
N SER A 131 -2.82 -11.21 3.52
CA SER A 131 -4.22 -11.37 3.14
C SER A 131 -4.69 -10.41 2.05
N GLU A 132 -3.85 -9.47 1.64
CA GLU A 132 -4.22 -8.45 0.68
C GLU A 132 -3.81 -8.83 -0.75
N GLU A 133 -4.41 -8.17 -1.75
CA GLU A 133 -4.12 -8.45 -3.16
C GLU A 133 -2.67 -8.18 -3.53
N PHE A 134 -2.09 -7.13 -2.97
CA PHE A 134 -0.71 -6.72 -3.24
C PHE A 134 0.06 -6.66 -1.93
N ALA A 135 1.33 -7.00 -2.01
CA ALA A 135 2.23 -6.95 -0.87
C ALA A 135 3.60 -6.42 -1.31
N TYR A 136 4.17 -5.57 -0.48
CA TYR A 136 5.47 -4.95 -0.72
C TYR A 136 6.31 -5.09 0.53
N MET A 137 7.55 -5.54 0.37
CA MET A 137 8.47 -5.74 1.49
C MET A 137 9.78 -5.04 1.22
N TYR A 138 10.20 -4.18 2.15
CA TYR A 138 11.55 -3.63 2.15
C TYR A 138 12.47 -4.56 2.94
N SER A 139 13.55 -5.01 2.32
CA SER A 139 14.55 -5.82 3.00
C SER A 139 15.67 -4.95 3.53
N MET A 140 15.85 -4.97 4.85
CA MET A 140 16.98 -4.28 5.49
C MET A 140 18.32 -4.95 5.18
N LYS A 141 18.29 -6.25 4.83
CA LYS A 141 19.46 -6.99 4.38
C LYS A 141 19.89 -6.58 2.98
N ASP A 142 18.94 -6.59 2.05
CA ASP A 142 19.18 -6.38 0.62
C ASP A 142 19.09 -4.90 0.23
N LYS A 143 18.55 -4.06 1.12
CA LYS A 143 18.37 -2.62 0.94
C LYS A 143 17.54 -2.28 -0.30
N LYS A 144 16.47 -3.04 -0.52
CA LYS A 144 15.56 -2.83 -1.65
C LYS A 144 14.16 -3.34 -1.37
N TRP A 145 13.21 -2.87 -2.18
CA TRP A 145 11.82 -3.30 -2.15
C TRP A 145 11.60 -4.55 -3.01
N TYR A 146 10.73 -5.42 -2.53
CA TYR A 146 10.20 -6.58 -3.25
C TYR A 146 8.67 -6.48 -3.31
N SER A 147 8.10 -6.99 -4.37
CA SER A 147 6.65 -7.12 -4.53
C SER A 147 6.23 -8.56 -4.79
#